data_1c44519eddb8ae93c1a0cdb1bd87dda0
#
_entry.id   1c44519eddb8ae93c1a0cdb1bd87dda0
#
_cell.length_a   1.000
_cell.length_b   1.000
_cell.length_c   1.000
_cell.angle_alpha   90.00
_cell.angle_beta   90.00
_cell.angle_gamma   90.00
#
_symmetry.space_group_name_H-M   'P 1'
#
loop_
_entity.id
_entity.type
_entity.pdbx_description
1 polymer ?
#
loop_
_entity_poly.entity_id
_entity_poly.type
_entity_poly.pdbx_seq_one_letter_code
_entity_poly.pdbx_strand_id
1 'polypeptide(L)'
;MKYRTLFAQRIRRLRKAAKLSLEEAAERGNITGNFWGDVERGKKVPSLDTIVSMAKGLGLQPNVLLLLEREEDPREIRKRIDTLLAGCTPQQLELVHRIIKVVIQP
;
A
#
# COMPACT_ATOMS: atom_id res chain seq x y z
N MET A 1 7.35 14.13 7.89
CA MET A 1 6.80 14.22 6.52
C MET A 1 5.89 13.05 6.24
N LYS A 2 4.75 13.34 5.64
CA LYS A 2 3.68 12.37 5.40
C LYS A 2 4.09 11.21 4.48
N TYR A 3 4.82 11.50 3.41
CA TYR A 3 5.26 10.47 2.46
C TYR A 3 6.29 9.52 3.04
N ARG A 4 7.12 10.00 3.96
CA ARG A 4 8.06 9.14 4.69
C ARG A 4 7.32 8.05 5.45
N THR A 5 6.27 8.43 6.17
CA THR A 5 5.44 7.49 6.95
C THR A 5 4.69 6.53 6.05
N LEU A 6 4.10 7.03 4.96
CA LEU A 6 3.39 6.20 3.99
C LEU A 6 4.31 5.16 3.36
N PHE A 7 5.52 5.57 2.99
CA PHE A 7 6.51 4.66 2.41
C PHE A 7 6.94 3.60 3.44
N ALA A 8 7.20 4.00 4.67
CA ALA A 8 7.56 3.09 5.76
C ALA A 8 6.49 2.00 5.95
N GLN A 9 5.23 2.41 5.99
CA GLN A 9 4.09 1.50 6.13
C GLN A 9 3.96 0.58 4.92
N ARG A 10 4.16 1.11 3.71
CA ARG A 10 4.08 0.35 2.46
C ARG A 10 5.12 -0.76 2.42
N ILE A 11 6.37 -0.43 2.73
CA ILE A 11 7.48 -1.39 2.76
C ILE A 11 7.20 -2.51 3.75
N ARG A 12 6.75 -2.17 4.94
CA ARG A 12 6.42 -3.15 5.97
C ARG A 12 5.31 -4.10 5.51
N ARG A 13 4.25 -3.57 4.91
CA ARG A 13 3.14 -4.38 4.39
C ARG A 13 3.60 -5.33 3.29
N LEU A 14 4.39 -4.83 2.34
CA LEU A 14 4.91 -5.65 1.25
C LEU A 14 5.83 -6.76 1.76
N ARG A 15 6.69 -6.45 2.73
CA ARG A 15 7.57 -7.44 3.34
C ARG A 15 6.77 -8.54 4.04
N LYS A 16 5.76 -8.16 4.83
CA LYS A 16 4.91 -9.13 5.53
C LYS A 16 4.09 -9.97 4.56
N ALA A 17 3.58 -9.37 3.50
CA ALA A 17 2.84 -10.10 2.45
C ALA A 17 3.73 -11.13 1.75
N ALA A 18 5.02 -10.83 1.60
CA ALA A 18 6.01 -11.77 1.05
C ALA A 18 6.46 -12.82 2.06
N LYS A 19 6.01 -12.74 3.32
CA LYS A 19 6.37 -13.64 4.43
C LYS A 19 7.88 -13.67 4.70
N LEU A 20 8.51 -12.51 4.57
CA LEU A 20 9.93 -12.35 4.84
C LEU A 20 10.14 -11.65 6.18
N SER A 21 11.16 -12.11 6.93
CA SER A 21 11.66 -11.35 8.05
C SER A 21 12.38 -10.11 7.55
N LEU A 22 12.60 -9.14 8.43
CA LEU A 22 13.33 -7.93 8.10
C LEU A 22 14.75 -8.28 7.60
N GLU A 23 15.42 -9.21 8.29
CA GLU A 23 16.78 -9.65 7.93
C GLU A 23 16.80 -10.36 6.59
N GLU A 24 15.82 -11.21 6.30
CA GLU A 24 15.73 -11.92 5.03
C GLU A 24 15.54 -10.95 3.85
N ALA A 25 14.64 -9.97 4.00
CA ALA A 25 14.40 -8.98 2.96
C ALA A 25 15.65 -8.12 2.72
N ALA A 26 16.31 -7.67 3.80
CA ALA A 26 17.52 -6.87 3.72
C ALA A 26 18.65 -7.64 3.03
N GLU A 27 18.85 -8.89 3.39
CA GLU A 27 19.88 -9.75 2.78
C GLU A 27 19.63 -9.90 1.28
N ARG A 28 18.40 -10.20 0.87
CA ARG A 28 18.04 -10.33 -0.55
C ARG A 28 18.24 -9.04 -1.33
N GLY A 29 18.02 -7.90 -0.70
CA GLY A 29 18.23 -6.57 -1.29
C GLY A 29 19.66 -6.07 -1.20
N ASN A 30 20.56 -6.84 -0.59
CA ASN A 30 21.94 -6.44 -0.32
C ASN A 30 22.02 -5.12 0.48
N ILE A 31 21.17 -5.04 1.51
CA ILE A 31 21.04 -3.90 2.41
C ILE A 31 21.20 -4.43 3.84
N THR A 32 21.71 -3.60 4.75
CA THR A 32 21.79 -4.01 6.15
C THR A 32 20.39 -4.07 6.78
N GLY A 33 20.22 -5.00 7.73
CA GLY A 33 18.98 -5.08 8.50
C GLY A 33 18.68 -3.80 9.27
N ASN A 34 19.72 -3.16 9.81
CA ASN A 34 19.57 -1.88 10.52
C ASN A 34 19.01 -0.79 9.62
N PHE A 35 19.53 -0.67 8.40
CA PHE A 35 19.03 0.33 7.44
C PHE A 35 17.58 0.04 7.05
N TRP A 36 17.26 -1.21 6.70
CA TRP A 36 15.89 -1.59 6.36
C TRP A 36 14.93 -1.27 7.50
N GLY A 37 15.32 -1.63 8.74
CA GLY A 37 14.52 -1.34 9.92
C GLY A 37 14.30 0.14 10.14
N ASP A 38 15.32 0.98 9.91
CA ASP A 38 15.19 2.42 10.02
C ASP A 38 14.22 3.00 9.00
N VAL A 39 14.19 2.45 7.79
CA VAL A 39 13.21 2.85 6.77
C VAL A 39 11.79 2.47 7.22
N GLU A 40 11.58 1.27 7.71
CA GLU A 40 10.26 0.83 8.19
C GLU A 40 9.77 1.62 9.40
N ARG A 41 10.68 2.14 10.22
CA ARG A 41 10.35 3.00 11.36
C ARG A 41 10.18 4.47 11.00
N GLY A 42 10.39 4.81 9.73
CA GLY A 42 10.30 6.20 9.27
C GLY A 42 11.48 7.07 9.65
N LYS A 43 12.58 6.48 10.13
CA LYS A 43 13.78 7.23 10.56
C LYS A 43 14.67 7.63 9.40
N LYS A 44 14.67 6.86 8.32
CA LYS A 44 15.46 7.12 7.12
C LYS A 44 14.63 7.06 5.88
N VAL A 45 14.97 7.92 4.92
CA VAL A 45 14.39 7.92 3.58
C VAL A 45 15.44 7.35 2.63
N PRO A 46 15.13 6.23 1.95
CA PRO A 46 16.09 5.64 1.02
C PRO A 46 16.24 6.49 -0.24
N SER A 47 17.43 6.44 -0.82
CA SER A 47 17.66 6.97 -2.16
C SER A 47 16.90 6.15 -3.19
N LEU A 48 16.78 6.67 -4.41
CA LEU A 48 16.15 5.93 -5.51
C LEU A 48 16.85 4.58 -5.75
N ASP A 49 18.19 4.58 -5.76
CA ASP A 49 18.96 3.35 -5.94
C ASP A 49 18.67 2.33 -4.83
N THR A 50 18.52 2.81 -3.60
CA THR A 50 18.20 1.95 -2.47
C THR A 50 16.77 1.39 -2.58
N ILE A 51 15.82 2.19 -3.09
CA ILE A 51 14.46 1.71 -3.36
C ILE A 51 14.48 0.55 -4.37
N VAL A 52 15.28 0.68 -5.42
CA VAL A 52 15.47 -0.40 -6.41
C VAL A 52 16.03 -1.65 -5.73
N SER A 53 17.01 -1.50 -4.85
CA SER A 53 17.58 -2.62 -4.09
C SER A 53 16.55 -3.27 -3.16
N MET A 54 15.73 -2.46 -2.49
CA MET A 54 14.66 -2.96 -1.61
C MET A 54 13.60 -3.73 -2.43
N ALA A 55 13.23 -3.23 -3.59
CA ALA A 55 12.31 -3.91 -4.50
C ALA A 55 12.85 -5.28 -4.90
N LYS A 56 14.12 -5.35 -5.21
CA LYS A 56 14.81 -6.60 -5.54
C LYS A 56 14.72 -7.60 -4.39
N GLY A 57 14.94 -7.13 -3.17
CA GLY A 57 14.82 -7.96 -1.96
C GLY A 57 13.42 -8.52 -1.76
N LEU A 58 12.41 -7.81 -2.20
CA LEU A 58 11.01 -8.25 -2.11
C LEU A 58 10.54 -9.02 -3.34
N GLY A 59 11.35 -9.08 -4.40
CA GLY A 59 10.95 -9.71 -5.65
C GLY A 59 9.91 -8.94 -6.42
N LEU A 60 9.90 -7.61 -6.28
CA LEU A 60 8.91 -6.72 -6.89
C LEU A 60 9.57 -5.68 -7.79
N GLN A 61 8.78 -5.08 -8.68
CA GLN A 61 9.21 -3.93 -9.45
C GLN A 61 9.28 -2.69 -8.57
N PRO A 62 10.24 -1.77 -8.79
CA PRO A 62 10.38 -0.58 -7.95
C PRO A 62 9.14 0.30 -7.87
N ASN A 63 8.37 0.41 -8.95
CA ASN A 63 7.16 1.23 -8.95
C ASN A 63 6.11 0.74 -7.96
N VAL A 64 6.08 -0.55 -7.65
CA VAL A 64 5.15 -1.11 -6.67
C VAL A 64 5.40 -0.55 -5.28
N LEU A 65 6.67 -0.28 -4.94
CA LEU A 65 7.03 0.28 -3.64
C LEU A 65 6.52 1.71 -3.46
N LEU A 66 6.30 2.41 -4.55
CA LEU A 66 5.87 3.81 -4.54
C LEU A 66 4.37 4.00 -4.72
N LEU A 67 3.60 2.92 -4.75
CA LEU A 67 2.13 2.98 -4.73
C LEU A 67 1.67 3.28 -3.31
N LEU A 68 1.78 4.55 -2.93
CA LEU A 68 1.53 5.01 -1.57
C LEU A 68 0.06 5.34 -1.39
N GLU A 69 -0.63 4.47 -0.65
CA GLU A 69 -2.04 4.67 -0.32
C GLU A 69 -2.16 5.26 1.09
N ARG A 70 -2.98 6.29 1.18
CA ARG A 70 -3.44 6.78 2.47
C ARG A 70 -4.51 5.83 3.00
N GLU A 71 -4.43 5.50 4.28
CA GLU A 71 -5.61 5.00 4.97
C GLU A 71 -6.61 6.16 5.02
N GLU A 72 -7.67 6.03 4.24
CA GLU A 72 -8.74 7.02 4.25
C GLU A 72 -9.72 6.72 5.39
N ASP A 73 -10.21 7.78 6.03
CA ASP A 73 -11.30 7.65 6.98
C ASP A 73 -12.50 7.00 6.28
N PRO A 74 -13.05 5.88 6.80
CA PRO A 74 -14.23 5.24 6.21
C PRO A 74 -15.39 6.21 5.95
N ARG A 75 -15.53 7.25 6.74
CA ARG A 75 -16.56 8.29 6.55
C ARG A 75 -16.33 9.10 5.28
N GLU A 76 -15.08 9.38 4.94
CA GLU A 76 -14.73 10.08 3.70
C GLU A 76 -14.94 9.20 2.49
N ILE A 77 -14.61 7.90 2.58
CA ILE A 77 -14.88 6.94 1.52
C ILE A 77 -16.39 6.86 1.26
N ARG A 78 -17.20 6.80 2.32
CA ARG A 78 -18.66 6.75 2.21
C ARG A 78 -19.21 8.00 1.51
N LYS A 79 -18.71 9.17 1.84
CA LYS A 79 -19.11 10.42 1.17
C LYS A 79 -18.83 10.40 -0.31
N ARG A 80 -17.68 9.87 -0.71
CA ARG A 80 -17.33 9.74 -2.14
C ARG A 80 -18.23 8.75 -2.86
N ILE A 81 -18.56 7.64 -2.21
CA ILE A 81 -19.49 6.66 -2.76
C ILE A 81 -20.86 7.31 -2.95
N ASP A 82 -21.37 8.03 -1.95
CA ASP A 82 -22.64 8.75 -2.03
C ASP A 82 -22.65 9.75 -3.20
N THR A 83 -21.57 10.49 -3.39
CA THR A 83 -21.43 11.45 -4.49
C THR A 83 -21.48 10.73 -5.85
N LEU A 84 -20.78 9.60 -5.98
CA LEU A 84 -20.80 8.81 -7.21
C LEU A 84 -22.20 8.26 -7.49
N LEU A 85 -22.89 7.78 -6.46
CA LEU A 85 -24.25 7.23 -6.59
C LEU A 85 -25.25 8.30 -7.02
N ALA A 86 -25.08 9.53 -6.55
CA ALA A 86 -25.96 10.65 -6.91
C ALA A 86 -25.94 10.94 -8.42
N GLY A 87 -24.83 10.63 -9.11
CA GLY A 87 -24.70 10.80 -10.56
C GLY A 87 -25.17 9.59 -11.37
N CYS A 88 -25.62 8.51 -10.74
CA CYS A 88 -26.01 7.29 -11.45
C CYS A 88 -27.42 7.37 -11.99
N THR A 89 -27.64 6.75 -13.18
CA THR A 89 -28.97 6.49 -13.70
C THR A 89 -29.67 5.40 -12.90
N PRO A 90 -31.01 5.25 -12.99
CA PRO A 90 -31.70 4.15 -12.31
C PRO A 90 -31.17 2.76 -12.68
N GLN A 91 -30.82 2.53 -13.95
CA GLN A 91 -30.24 1.25 -14.37
C GLN A 91 -28.86 1.02 -13.77
N GLN A 92 -28.03 2.06 -13.69
CA GLN A 92 -26.72 1.98 -13.05
C GLN A 92 -26.85 1.70 -11.54
N LEU A 93 -27.80 2.33 -10.87
CA LEU A 93 -28.07 2.08 -9.45
C LEU A 93 -28.46 0.63 -9.20
N GLU A 94 -29.28 0.04 -10.05
CA GLU A 94 -29.68 -1.35 -9.94
C GLU A 94 -28.47 -2.29 -10.07
N LEU A 95 -27.59 -2.02 -11.04
CA LEU A 95 -26.37 -2.81 -11.23
C LEU A 95 -25.43 -2.68 -10.03
N VAL A 96 -25.19 -1.44 -9.56
CA VAL A 96 -24.36 -1.17 -8.39
C VAL A 96 -24.92 -1.89 -7.16
N HIS A 97 -26.21 -1.86 -6.97
CA HIS A 97 -26.88 -2.56 -5.86
C HIS A 97 -26.59 -4.05 -5.86
N ARG A 98 -26.66 -4.69 -7.03
CA ARG A 98 -26.32 -6.11 -7.17
C ARG A 98 -24.85 -6.39 -6.82
N ILE A 99 -23.95 -5.55 -7.28
CA ILE A 99 -22.51 -5.70 -7.00
C ILE A 99 -22.22 -5.51 -5.50
N ILE A 100 -22.83 -4.51 -4.89
CA ILE A 100 -22.66 -4.27 -3.45
C ILE A 100 -23.13 -5.46 -2.63
N LYS A 101 -24.25 -6.06 -3.00
CA LYS A 101 -24.77 -7.26 -2.32
C LYS A 101 -23.76 -8.40 -2.36
N VAL A 102 -23.10 -8.60 -3.49
CA VAL A 102 -22.07 -9.65 -3.64
C VAL A 102 -20.85 -9.35 -2.76
N VAL A 103 -20.45 -8.07 -2.66
CA VAL A 103 -19.29 -7.65 -1.85
C VAL A 103 -19.56 -7.84 -0.35
N ILE A 104 -20.78 -7.54 0.10
CA ILE A 104 -21.14 -7.57 1.52
C ILE A 104 -21.50 -8.97 2.00
N GLN A 105 -22.14 -9.78 1.16
CA GLN A 105 -22.56 -11.13 1.53
C GLN A 105 -21.38 -12.11 1.38
N PRO A 106 -21.02 -12.83 2.44
CA PRO A 106 -19.99 -13.85 2.37
C PRO A 106 -20.38 -15.04 1.49
#